data_e041c7607aad95850a82b3d1bcd00464
#
_entry.id   e041c7607aad95850a82b3d1bcd00464
#
_cell.length_a   1.000
_cell.length_b   1.000
_cell.length_c   1.000
_cell.angle_alpha   90.00
_cell.angle_beta   90.00
_cell.angle_gamma   90.00
#
_symmetry.space_group_name_H-M   'P 1'
#
loop_
_entity.id
_entity.type
_entity.pdbx_description
1 polymer ?
#
loop_
_entity_poly.entity_id
_entity_poly.type
_entity_poly.pdbx_seq_one_letter_code
_entity_poly.pdbx_strand_id
1 'polypeptide(L)'
;MLLLVMTLAVFMPVSANAAPKTNQWVNKGGYRYYYNQKGKKVKNKVKQIGKFRYSFDKKGRMQTGWQIFGSKKAYFSKKSGRMQVNKKVNGVKIGKSGYVKRSKTELKEQKALEKAKQILAKITTSKMSKSQKLYAAFQYMTSRANFSYRTWRGFSVYDGWEYDYALEMYEKRA
;
A
#
# COMPACT_ATOMS: atom_id res chain seq x y z
N MET A 1 -42.19 11.72 66.12
CA MET A 1 -41.87 10.74 65.03
C MET A 1 -41.20 11.49 63.88
N LEU A 2 -39.86 11.42 63.84
CA LEU A 2 -39.03 12.23 62.88
C LEU A 2 -38.73 11.36 61.69
N LEU A 3 -39.26 11.73 60.51
CA LEU A 3 -39.00 11.00 59.25
C LEU A 3 -37.67 11.48 58.66
N LEU A 4 -36.65 10.61 58.69
CA LEU A 4 -35.36 10.87 58.07
C LEU A 4 -35.42 10.49 56.60
N VAL A 5 -35.51 11.48 55.67
CA VAL A 5 -35.47 11.29 54.25
C VAL A 5 -33.99 11.17 53.83
N MET A 6 -33.51 9.93 53.60
CA MET A 6 -32.22 9.70 52.98
C MET A 6 -32.31 9.97 51.46
N THR A 7 -31.73 11.05 51.01
CA THR A 7 -31.53 11.33 49.56
C THR A 7 -30.33 10.51 49.08
N LEU A 8 -30.61 9.49 48.28
CA LEU A 8 -29.58 8.67 47.60
C LEU A 8 -29.03 9.48 46.41
N ALA A 9 -27.87 10.10 46.59
CA ALA A 9 -27.15 10.73 45.47
C ALA A 9 -26.64 9.67 44.52
N VAL A 10 -27.28 9.53 43.36
CA VAL A 10 -26.79 8.66 42.26
C VAL A 10 -25.58 9.35 41.62
N PHE A 11 -24.39 8.91 41.97
CA PHE A 11 -23.16 9.27 41.27
C PHE A 11 -23.19 8.62 39.89
N MET A 12 -23.60 9.33 38.84
CA MET A 12 -23.38 8.90 37.47
C MET A 12 -21.91 9.12 37.14
N PRO A 13 -21.17 8.07 36.66
CA PRO A 13 -19.82 8.28 36.20
C PRO A 13 -19.87 9.15 34.96
N VAL A 14 -19.34 10.36 35.07
CA VAL A 14 -19.07 11.23 33.90
C VAL A 14 -18.02 10.49 33.07
N SER A 15 -18.41 9.94 31.92
CA SER A 15 -17.47 9.43 30.93
C SER A 15 -16.52 10.56 30.54
N ALA A 16 -15.32 10.54 31.06
CA ALA A 16 -14.26 11.45 30.67
C ALA A 16 -14.00 11.28 29.17
N ASN A 17 -14.58 12.13 28.34
CA ASN A 17 -14.23 12.23 26.93
C ASN A 17 -12.74 12.53 26.86
N ALA A 18 -11.93 11.52 26.47
CA ALA A 18 -10.50 11.70 26.28
C ALA A 18 -10.28 12.86 25.29
N ALA A 19 -9.50 13.86 25.70
CA ALA A 19 -9.17 15.03 24.88
C ALA A 19 -8.75 14.62 23.47
N PRO A 20 -9.20 15.35 22.43
CA PRO A 20 -8.90 14.97 21.05
C PRO A 20 -7.38 14.93 20.82
N LYS A 21 -6.90 13.84 20.25
CA LYS A 21 -5.49 13.63 19.93
C LYS A 21 -5.09 14.56 18.79
N THR A 22 -4.36 15.65 19.08
CA THR A 22 -3.93 16.63 18.07
C THR A 22 -2.41 16.71 17.98
N ASN A 23 -1.89 16.87 16.78
CA ASN A 23 -0.44 16.99 16.47
C ASN A 23 0.43 15.94 17.19
N GLN A 24 -0.06 14.73 17.36
CA GLN A 24 0.65 13.71 18.13
C GLN A 24 0.74 12.35 17.44
N TRP A 25 1.78 11.62 17.79
CA TRP A 25 1.95 10.23 17.44
C TRP A 25 1.20 9.33 18.41
N VAL A 26 0.58 8.27 17.87
CA VAL A 26 -0.14 7.27 18.64
C VAL A 26 0.28 5.88 18.18
N ASN A 27 0.67 5.03 19.12
CA ASN A 27 0.91 3.61 18.89
C ASN A 27 -0.37 2.84 19.25
N LYS A 28 -0.87 2.01 18.34
CA LYS A 28 -2.05 1.17 18.56
C LYS A 28 -1.97 -0.09 17.70
N GLY A 29 -2.15 -1.28 18.29
CA GLY A 29 -2.16 -2.56 17.58
C GLY A 29 -0.88 -2.82 16.77
N GLY A 30 0.31 -2.53 17.33
CA GLY A 30 1.60 -2.72 16.65
C GLY A 30 1.91 -1.70 15.54
N TYR A 31 1.02 -0.76 15.29
CA TYR A 31 1.20 0.26 14.27
C TYR A 31 1.32 1.66 14.87
N ARG A 32 1.99 2.55 14.12
CA ARG A 32 2.18 3.94 14.47
C ARG A 32 1.31 4.83 13.59
N TYR A 33 0.58 5.78 14.20
CA TYR A 33 -0.34 6.71 13.56
C TYR A 33 0.02 8.14 13.93
N TYR A 34 -0.34 9.11 13.10
CA TYR A 34 -0.22 10.52 13.41
C TYR A 34 -1.58 11.23 13.26
N TYR A 35 -1.95 11.98 14.28
CA TYR A 35 -3.14 12.81 14.27
C TYR A 35 -2.73 14.26 14.02
N ASN A 36 -3.38 14.92 13.07
CA ASN A 36 -3.09 16.31 12.72
C ASN A 36 -3.69 17.30 13.74
N GLN A 37 -3.51 18.60 13.50
CA GLN A 37 -4.03 19.66 14.34
C GLN A 37 -5.55 19.61 14.56
N LYS A 38 -6.31 19.09 13.57
CA LYS A 38 -7.76 18.90 13.65
C LYS A 38 -8.18 17.59 14.32
N GLY A 39 -7.27 16.89 14.98
CA GLY A 39 -7.54 15.58 15.58
C GLY A 39 -7.84 14.45 14.57
N LYS A 40 -7.62 14.69 13.27
CA LYS A 40 -7.86 13.68 12.23
C LYS A 40 -6.59 12.89 11.94
N LYS A 41 -6.75 11.56 11.86
CA LYS A 41 -5.65 10.65 11.47
C LYS A 41 -5.17 10.96 10.05
N VAL A 42 -3.86 11.12 9.88
CA VAL A 42 -3.23 11.27 8.56
C VAL A 42 -3.28 9.92 7.82
N LYS A 43 -3.79 9.90 6.58
CA LYS A 43 -3.98 8.69 5.77
C LYS A 43 -3.55 8.94 4.33
N ASN A 44 -3.10 7.87 3.66
CA ASN A 44 -2.84 7.79 2.22
C ASN A 44 -2.01 8.95 1.65
N LYS A 45 -0.96 9.37 2.36
CA LYS A 45 -0.06 10.44 1.91
C LYS A 45 1.27 10.48 2.64
N VAL A 46 2.22 11.18 2.04
CA VAL A 46 3.42 11.64 2.70
C VAL A 46 3.11 12.95 3.42
N LYS A 47 3.46 13.04 4.70
CA LYS A 47 3.25 14.24 5.53
C LYS A 47 4.57 14.66 6.16
N GLN A 48 4.86 15.94 6.12
CA GLN A 48 5.92 16.54 6.92
C GLN A 48 5.44 16.71 8.35
N ILE A 49 6.23 16.23 9.29
CA ILE A 49 6.00 16.32 10.74
C ILE A 49 7.33 16.77 11.37
N GLY A 50 7.36 17.99 11.86
CA GLY A 50 8.58 18.66 12.22
C GLY A 50 9.55 18.76 11.03
N LYS A 51 10.81 18.38 11.22
CA LYS A 51 11.87 18.42 10.18
C LYS A 51 11.84 17.23 9.22
N PHE A 52 10.98 16.21 9.43
CA PHE A 52 11.02 14.94 8.70
C PHE A 52 9.72 14.65 7.96
N ARG A 53 9.82 13.88 6.88
CA ARG A 53 8.66 13.38 6.12
C ARG A 53 8.40 11.91 6.44
N TYR A 54 7.12 11.55 6.54
CA TYR A 54 6.64 10.21 6.86
C TYR A 54 5.54 9.82 5.87
N SER A 55 5.44 8.53 5.54
CA SER A 55 4.38 8.00 4.69
C SER A 55 3.33 7.27 5.53
N PHE A 56 2.07 7.41 5.13
CA PHE A 56 0.93 6.74 5.76
C PHE A 56 0.08 6.03 4.73
N ASP A 57 -0.33 4.80 5.03
CA ASP A 57 -1.22 4.01 4.18
C ASP A 57 -2.68 4.50 4.24
N LYS A 58 -3.59 3.83 3.48
CA LYS A 58 -5.03 4.11 3.47
C LYS A 58 -5.70 3.97 4.84
N LYS A 59 -5.16 3.12 5.73
CA LYS A 59 -5.63 2.94 7.11
C LYS A 59 -4.97 3.92 8.09
N GLY A 60 -4.03 4.75 7.63
CA GLY A 60 -3.28 5.73 8.39
C GLY A 60 -2.10 5.14 9.18
N ARG A 61 -1.67 3.92 8.90
CA ARG A 61 -0.50 3.30 9.51
C ARG A 61 0.76 3.89 8.89
N MET A 62 1.74 4.28 9.72
CA MET A 62 3.03 4.74 9.24
C MET A 62 3.72 3.62 8.45
N GLN A 63 4.21 3.96 7.27
CA GLN A 63 4.90 3.04 6.36
C GLN A 63 6.42 3.18 6.49
N THR A 64 7.13 2.06 6.29
CA THR A 64 8.60 1.98 6.27
C THR A 64 9.08 1.22 5.03
N GLY A 65 10.39 1.25 4.77
CA GLY A 65 10.97 0.63 3.58
C GLY A 65 10.70 1.44 2.31
N TRP A 66 10.82 0.80 1.16
CA TRP A 66 10.50 1.40 -0.13
C TRP A 66 8.99 1.56 -0.30
N GLN A 67 8.55 2.78 -0.62
CA GLN A 67 7.16 3.11 -0.93
C GLN A 67 7.08 3.69 -2.33
N ILE A 68 6.04 3.31 -3.09
CA ILE A 68 5.85 3.69 -4.49
C ILE A 68 4.84 4.84 -4.58
N PHE A 69 5.16 5.86 -5.40
CA PHE A 69 4.37 7.05 -5.66
C PHE A 69 4.34 7.32 -7.17
N GLY A 70 3.49 6.59 -7.90
CA GLY A 70 3.46 6.62 -9.36
C GLY A 70 4.80 6.21 -9.97
N SER A 71 5.40 7.06 -10.81
CA SER A 71 6.70 6.83 -11.45
C SER A 71 7.92 7.02 -10.54
N LYS A 72 7.71 7.34 -9.27
CA LYS A 72 8.77 7.57 -8.27
C LYS A 72 8.63 6.60 -7.11
N LYS A 73 9.73 6.37 -6.41
CA LYS A 73 9.77 5.64 -5.13
C LYS A 73 10.56 6.43 -4.11
N ALA A 74 10.31 6.19 -2.82
CA ALA A 74 11.06 6.78 -1.71
C ALA A 74 11.27 5.74 -0.62
N TYR A 75 12.37 5.87 0.10
CA TYR A 75 12.67 4.97 1.21
C TYR A 75 12.43 5.65 2.56
N PHE A 76 11.71 4.95 3.42
CA PHE A 76 11.44 5.35 4.79
C PHE A 76 12.17 4.41 5.75
N SER A 77 12.96 4.95 6.66
CA SER A 77 13.75 4.19 7.61
C SER A 77 12.90 3.15 8.34
N LYS A 78 13.33 1.88 8.36
CA LYS A 78 12.65 0.82 9.13
C LYS A 78 12.58 1.13 10.62
N LYS A 79 13.63 1.77 11.17
CA LYS A 79 13.73 2.12 12.60
C LYS A 79 12.87 3.32 12.98
N SER A 80 12.88 4.39 12.18
CA SER A 80 12.28 5.68 12.56
C SER A 80 11.06 6.09 11.73
N GLY A 81 10.83 5.45 10.58
CA GLY A 81 9.80 5.85 9.60
C GLY A 81 10.14 7.13 8.83
N ARG A 82 11.30 7.76 9.06
CA ARG A 82 11.71 9.02 8.40
C ARG A 82 12.10 8.76 6.95
N MET A 83 11.62 9.60 6.03
CA MET A 83 12.07 9.59 4.64
C MET A 83 13.58 9.82 4.57
N GLN A 84 14.29 8.98 3.83
CA GLN A 84 15.73 9.15 3.64
C GLN A 84 16.00 10.13 2.50
N VAL A 85 17.00 10.96 2.69
CA VAL A 85 17.48 11.96 1.72
C VAL A 85 19.03 11.96 1.73
N ASN A 86 19.64 12.28 0.59
CA ASN A 86 21.11 12.37 0.45
C ASN A 86 21.84 11.11 0.96
N LYS A 87 21.28 9.93 0.72
CA LYS A 87 21.82 8.65 1.16
C LYS A 87 21.78 7.59 0.06
N LYS A 88 22.61 6.55 0.21
CA LYS A 88 22.54 5.32 -0.58
C LYS A 88 21.84 4.24 0.24
N VAL A 89 20.82 3.59 -0.33
CA VAL A 89 20.06 2.51 0.31
C VAL A 89 19.96 1.35 -0.68
N ASN A 90 20.49 0.19 -0.30
CA ASN A 90 20.53 -1.00 -1.17
C ASN A 90 21.04 -0.69 -2.58
N GLY A 91 22.17 0.01 -2.68
CA GLY A 91 22.77 0.41 -3.97
C GLY A 91 22.13 1.65 -4.63
N VAL A 92 20.93 2.05 -4.25
CA VAL A 92 20.19 3.16 -4.88
C VAL A 92 20.56 4.49 -4.23
N LYS A 93 21.06 5.45 -5.02
CA LYS A 93 21.35 6.82 -4.57
C LYS A 93 20.06 7.62 -4.45
N ILE A 94 19.78 8.13 -3.26
CA ILE A 94 18.62 8.99 -2.97
C ILE A 94 19.14 10.43 -2.87
N GLY A 95 18.59 11.32 -3.70
CA GLY A 95 18.97 12.74 -3.70
C GLY A 95 18.25 13.55 -2.62
N LYS A 96 18.42 14.89 -2.69
CA LYS A 96 17.87 15.89 -1.74
C LYS A 96 16.32 15.82 -1.66
N SER A 97 15.64 15.51 -2.75
CA SER A 97 14.17 15.39 -2.77
C SER A 97 13.65 14.21 -1.94
N GLY A 98 14.46 13.16 -1.73
CA GLY A 98 14.07 11.88 -1.14
C GLY A 98 13.34 10.96 -2.09
N TYR A 99 13.01 11.40 -3.31
CA TYR A 99 12.38 10.58 -4.35
C TYR A 99 13.39 10.10 -5.37
N VAL A 100 13.22 8.87 -5.81
CA VAL A 100 13.99 8.22 -6.86
C VAL A 100 13.04 7.86 -8.01
N LYS A 101 13.47 8.10 -9.25
CA LYS A 101 12.72 7.66 -10.45
C LYS A 101 12.76 6.12 -10.49
N ARG A 102 11.64 5.49 -10.80
CA ARG A 102 11.57 4.04 -10.98
C ARG A 102 12.26 3.64 -12.28
N SER A 103 12.87 2.45 -12.29
CA SER A 103 13.43 1.90 -13.51
C SER A 103 12.34 1.56 -14.54
N LYS A 104 12.73 1.41 -15.80
CA LYS A 104 11.81 0.95 -16.86
C LYS A 104 11.21 -0.42 -16.50
N THR A 105 12.02 -1.34 -16.00
CA THR A 105 11.60 -2.68 -15.55
C THR A 105 10.55 -2.60 -14.44
N GLU A 106 10.78 -1.81 -13.39
CA GLU A 106 9.80 -1.63 -12.31
C GLU A 106 8.46 -1.04 -12.80
N LEU A 107 8.48 -0.22 -13.84
CA LEU A 107 7.26 0.32 -14.45
C LEU A 107 6.52 -0.73 -15.28
N LYS A 108 7.25 -1.59 -16.04
CA LYS A 108 6.68 -2.71 -16.79
C LYS A 108 6.05 -3.75 -15.86
N GLU A 109 6.76 -4.13 -14.80
CA GLU A 109 6.24 -5.02 -13.75
C GLU A 109 4.91 -4.52 -13.19
N GLN A 110 4.82 -3.23 -12.85
CA GLN A 110 3.57 -2.65 -12.36
C GLN A 110 2.46 -2.74 -13.40
N LYS A 111 2.74 -2.41 -14.66
CA LYS A 111 1.76 -2.48 -15.75
C LYS A 111 1.24 -3.91 -15.91
N ALA A 112 2.13 -4.90 -15.92
CA ALA A 112 1.75 -6.31 -16.01
C ALA A 112 0.89 -6.76 -14.82
N LEU A 113 1.27 -6.38 -13.60
CA LEU A 113 0.50 -6.68 -12.39
C LEU A 113 -0.91 -6.05 -12.40
N GLU A 114 -1.04 -4.81 -12.85
CA GLU A 114 -2.36 -4.16 -12.97
C GLU A 114 -3.23 -4.87 -14.01
N LYS A 115 -2.67 -5.32 -15.13
CA LYS A 115 -3.39 -6.11 -16.13
C LYS A 115 -3.83 -7.47 -15.57
N ALA A 116 -2.96 -8.18 -14.85
CA ALA A 116 -3.31 -9.44 -14.18
C ALA A 116 -4.45 -9.25 -13.18
N LYS A 117 -4.44 -8.17 -12.38
CA LYS A 117 -5.53 -7.84 -11.46
C LYS A 117 -6.86 -7.58 -12.18
N GLN A 118 -6.83 -6.87 -13.30
CA GLN A 118 -8.02 -6.62 -14.12
C GLN A 118 -8.62 -7.92 -14.66
N ILE A 119 -7.77 -8.85 -15.13
CA ILE A 119 -8.22 -10.18 -15.59
C ILE A 119 -8.86 -10.94 -14.42
N LEU A 120 -8.16 -11.06 -13.29
CA LEU A 120 -8.66 -11.75 -12.11
C LEU A 120 -10.00 -11.17 -11.62
N ALA A 121 -10.17 -9.86 -11.65
CA ALA A 121 -11.44 -9.23 -11.27
C ALA A 121 -12.59 -9.59 -12.21
N LYS A 122 -12.33 -9.90 -13.50
CA LYS A 122 -13.33 -10.32 -14.46
C LYS A 122 -13.73 -11.80 -14.33
N ILE A 123 -12.77 -12.66 -13.97
CA ILE A 123 -12.97 -14.13 -13.98
C ILE A 123 -13.22 -14.72 -12.58
N THR A 124 -13.15 -13.92 -11.51
CA THR A 124 -13.33 -14.37 -10.14
C THR A 124 -14.34 -13.52 -9.37
N THR A 125 -14.96 -14.11 -8.36
CA THR A 125 -15.88 -13.42 -7.43
C THR A 125 -15.35 -13.48 -6.00
N SER A 126 -15.90 -12.65 -5.10
CA SER A 126 -15.57 -12.68 -3.66
C SER A 126 -15.94 -14.01 -2.99
N LYS A 127 -16.97 -14.71 -3.50
CA LYS A 127 -17.46 -15.98 -2.97
C LYS A 127 -16.57 -17.18 -3.32
N MET A 128 -15.70 -17.06 -4.32
CA MET A 128 -14.78 -18.13 -4.73
C MET A 128 -13.69 -18.37 -3.70
N SER A 129 -13.41 -19.64 -3.41
CA SER A 129 -12.23 -20.07 -2.64
C SER A 129 -10.92 -19.75 -3.38
N LYS A 130 -9.78 -19.85 -2.70
CA LYS A 130 -8.46 -19.68 -3.33
C LYS A 130 -8.24 -20.67 -4.47
N SER A 131 -8.62 -21.95 -4.29
CA SER A 131 -8.49 -22.99 -5.31
C SER A 131 -9.36 -22.71 -6.54
N GLN A 132 -10.60 -22.29 -6.34
CA GLN A 132 -11.48 -21.89 -7.44
C GLN A 132 -10.96 -20.71 -8.23
N LYS A 133 -10.38 -19.70 -7.56
CA LYS A 133 -9.73 -18.55 -8.22
C LYS A 133 -8.50 -18.96 -9.02
N LEU A 134 -7.69 -19.87 -8.48
CA LEU A 134 -6.53 -20.41 -9.18
C LEU A 134 -6.96 -21.20 -10.41
N TYR A 135 -7.97 -22.05 -10.29
CA TYR A 135 -8.52 -22.82 -11.41
C TYR A 135 -9.10 -21.93 -12.50
N ALA A 136 -9.86 -20.89 -12.14
CA ALA A 136 -10.37 -19.90 -13.09
C ALA A 136 -9.24 -19.16 -13.84
N ALA A 137 -8.16 -18.79 -13.14
CA ALA A 137 -6.98 -18.19 -13.76
C ALA A 137 -6.30 -19.17 -14.73
N PHE A 138 -6.14 -20.43 -14.34
CA PHE A 138 -5.58 -21.48 -15.20
C PHE A 138 -6.43 -21.70 -16.45
N GLN A 139 -7.74 -21.86 -16.31
CA GLN A 139 -8.66 -22.00 -17.44
C GLN A 139 -8.62 -20.76 -18.36
N TYR A 140 -8.57 -19.55 -17.81
CA TYR A 140 -8.44 -18.35 -18.63
C TYR A 140 -7.15 -18.36 -19.46
N MET A 141 -6.03 -18.78 -18.88
CA MET A 141 -4.76 -18.89 -19.58
C MET A 141 -4.77 -19.99 -20.66
N THR A 142 -5.41 -21.12 -20.39
CA THR A 142 -5.40 -22.28 -21.30
C THR A 142 -6.49 -22.22 -22.38
N SER A 143 -7.73 -21.83 -22.04
CA SER A 143 -8.89 -21.86 -22.95
C SER A 143 -8.87 -20.75 -24.01
N ARG A 144 -8.26 -19.61 -23.71
CA ARG A 144 -8.00 -18.54 -24.69
C ARG A 144 -6.60 -18.55 -25.24
N ALA A 145 -5.91 -19.63 -25.01
CA ALA A 145 -4.61 -19.86 -25.52
C ALA A 145 -4.62 -20.08 -27.03
N ASN A 146 -4.90 -19.06 -27.77
CA ASN A 146 -3.99 -18.76 -28.82
C ASN A 146 -2.63 -18.41 -28.15
N PHE A 147 -2.02 -19.43 -27.53
CA PHE A 147 -0.58 -19.47 -27.46
C PHE A 147 -0.17 -19.46 -28.94
N SER A 148 -0.08 -18.27 -29.50
CA SER A 148 0.74 -18.09 -30.67
C SER A 148 2.13 -18.42 -30.14
N TYR A 149 2.53 -19.70 -30.31
CA TYR A 149 3.92 -20.05 -30.29
C TYR A 149 4.58 -18.96 -31.12
N ARG A 150 5.31 -18.07 -30.47
CA ARG A 150 6.19 -17.17 -31.21
C ARG A 150 7.11 -18.11 -31.94
N THR A 151 6.78 -18.33 -33.21
CA THR A 151 7.68 -19.07 -34.09
C THR A 151 9.02 -18.34 -34.05
N TRP A 152 9.92 -18.87 -33.23
CA TRP A 152 11.36 -18.72 -33.24
C TRP A 152 11.94 -17.51 -33.98
N ARG A 153 11.77 -16.33 -33.50
CA ARG A 153 12.71 -15.23 -33.72
C ARG A 153 13.33 -14.90 -32.37
N GLY A 154 14.64 -15.30 -32.28
CA GLY A 154 15.55 -15.00 -31.20
C GLY A 154 14.94 -14.59 -29.88
N PHE A 155 14.88 -15.53 -28.96
CA PHE A 155 14.54 -15.27 -27.57
C PHE A 155 15.66 -14.38 -27.00
N SER A 156 15.49 -13.07 -26.94
CA SER A 156 16.45 -12.20 -26.28
C SER A 156 16.03 -12.02 -24.84
N VAL A 157 16.86 -12.54 -23.95
CA VAL A 157 16.72 -12.33 -22.49
C VAL A 157 17.36 -10.98 -22.17
N TYR A 158 16.55 -10.04 -21.70
CA TYR A 158 16.98 -8.71 -21.24
C TYR A 158 16.23 -8.37 -19.95
N ASP A 159 16.66 -7.38 -19.18
CA ASP A 159 16.02 -7.02 -17.94
C ASP A 159 14.54 -6.62 -18.15
N GLY A 160 13.61 -7.38 -17.54
CA GLY A 160 12.16 -7.21 -17.63
C GLY A 160 11.48 -7.83 -18.85
N TRP A 161 12.14 -8.77 -19.56
CA TRP A 161 11.58 -9.48 -20.70
C TRP A 161 10.28 -10.23 -20.36
N GLU A 162 10.16 -10.76 -19.14
CA GLU A 162 8.98 -11.49 -18.67
C GLU A 162 7.75 -10.61 -18.67
N TYR A 163 7.91 -9.35 -18.31
CA TYR A 163 6.81 -8.38 -18.26
C TYR A 163 6.40 -7.90 -19.66
N ASP A 164 7.35 -7.77 -20.56
CA ASP A 164 7.07 -7.43 -21.95
C ASP A 164 6.27 -8.52 -22.64
N TYR A 165 6.65 -9.78 -22.47
CA TYR A 165 5.91 -10.91 -23.03
C TYR A 165 4.51 -11.05 -22.40
N ALA A 166 4.39 -10.86 -21.10
CA ALA A 166 3.10 -10.89 -20.43
C ALA A 166 2.17 -9.78 -20.95
N LEU A 167 2.69 -8.58 -21.19
CA LEU A 167 1.93 -7.46 -21.74
C LEU A 167 1.56 -7.67 -23.21
N GLU A 168 2.47 -8.17 -24.03
CA GLU A 168 2.22 -8.50 -25.44
C GLU A 168 1.12 -9.56 -25.57
N MET A 169 1.17 -10.61 -24.75
CA MET A 169 0.11 -11.63 -24.71
C MET A 169 -1.24 -11.04 -24.35
N TYR A 170 -1.28 -10.07 -23.45
CA TYR A 170 -2.51 -9.38 -23.07
C TYR A 170 -3.05 -8.52 -24.23
N GLU A 171 -2.19 -7.72 -24.86
CA GLU A 171 -2.55 -6.78 -25.91
C GLU A 171 -3.04 -7.47 -27.19
N LYS A 172 -2.46 -8.62 -27.55
CA LYS A 172 -2.90 -9.43 -28.70
C LYS A 172 -4.24 -10.16 -28.51
N ARG A 173 -4.76 -10.20 -27.29
CA ARG A 173 -6.04 -10.82 -26.94
C ARG A 173 -7.20 -9.83 -26.83
N ALA A 174 -6.90 -8.53 -26.86
CA ALA A 174 -7.88 -7.46 -26.82
C ALA A 174 -8.37 -7.14 -28.23
#